data_b6b700326a2a3da5415fba02e5d7747f
#
_entry.id   b6b700326a2a3da5415fba02e5d7747f
#
_cell.length_a   1.000
_cell.length_b   1.000
_cell.length_c   1.000
_cell.angle_alpha   90.00
_cell.angle_beta   90.00
_cell.angle_gamma   90.00
#
_symmetry.space_group_name_H-M   'P 1'
#
loop_
_entity.id
_entity.type
_entity.pdbx_description
1 polymer ?
#
loop_
_entity_poly.entity_id
_entity_poly.type
_entity_poly.pdbx_seq_one_letter_code
_entity_poly.pdbx_strand_id
1 'polypeptide(L)'
;AKALCKAHNVLFIADEVQTGIARTGKLLAVDHENVKPDILILGKALSGGAYPVSAVLADDDIMSVIRPGNHGSTFGGNPVAAAVAMAALEVVRDEKLAENAEELGKIFRSELDKYIETSPIVNLVRGKGLLNAIVINDTQESDTAWNICMALRDNGLLAKPTHGNIIRFAPP
;
A
#
# COMPACT_ATOMS: atom_id res chain seq x y z
N ALA A 1 18.75 -1.93 3.30
CA ALA A 1 18.40 -3.32 2.92
C ALA A 1 19.02 -3.69 1.58
N LYS A 2 18.75 -2.98 0.44
CA LYS A 2 19.23 -3.34 -0.92
C LYS A 2 20.74 -3.53 -1.01
N ALA A 3 21.54 -2.60 -0.45
CA ALA A 3 23.01 -2.71 -0.46
C ALA A 3 23.49 -3.97 0.28
N LEU A 4 22.87 -4.30 1.39
CA LEU A 4 23.18 -5.53 2.15
C LEU A 4 22.81 -6.78 1.35
N CYS A 5 21.63 -6.82 0.75
CA CYS A 5 21.21 -7.92 -0.12
C CYS A 5 22.25 -8.15 -1.24
N LYS A 6 22.67 -7.06 -1.91
CA LYS A 6 23.69 -7.13 -2.96
C LYS A 6 25.03 -7.67 -2.45
N ALA A 7 25.49 -7.24 -1.26
CA ALA A 7 26.74 -7.68 -0.67
C ALA A 7 26.73 -9.19 -0.33
N HIS A 8 25.56 -9.76 -0.08
CA HIS A 8 25.39 -11.18 0.24
C HIS A 8 24.83 -12.02 -0.90
N ASN A 9 24.78 -11.48 -2.13
CA ASN A 9 24.21 -12.14 -3.30
C ASN A 9 22.78 -12.65 -3.08
N VAL A 10 21.94 -11.81 -2.45
CA VAL A 10 20.53 -12.07 -2.17
C VAL A 10 19.66 -11.09 -2.97
N LEU A 11 18.59 -11.57 -3.59
CA LEU A 11 17.63 -10.74 -4.31
C LEU A 11 16.79 -9.92 -3.33
N PHE A 12 16.62 -8.63 -3.64
CA PHE A 12 15.73 -7.73 -2.92
C PHE A 12 14.38 -7.68 -3.62
N ILE A 13 13.36 -8.20 -2.96
CA ILE A 13 11.97 -8.23 -3.45
C ILE A 13 11.19 -7.11 -2.78
N ALA A 14 10.55 -6.25 -3.57
CA ALA A 14 9.61 -5.25 -3.08
C ALA A 14 8.17 -5.74 -3.29
N ASP A 15 7.49 -6.06 -2.21
CA ASP A 15 6.06 -6.34 -2.21
C ASP A 15 5.29 -5.01 -2.13
N GLU A 16 4.94 -4.48 -3.30
CA GLU A 16 4.18 -3.24 -3.46
C GLU A 16 2.67 -3.48 -3.68
N VAL A 17 2.19 -4.68 -3.36
CA VAL A 17 0.78 -5.03 -3.54
C VAL A 17 -0.15 -4.06 -2.78
N GLN A 18 0.26 -3.58 -1.61
CA GLN A 18 -0.52 -2.64 -0.81
C GLN A 18 -0.02 -1.20 -0.91
N THR A 19 1.26 -1.00 -1.10
CA THR A 19 1.93 0.30 -1.01
C THR A 19 2.12 0.97 -2.35
N GLY A 20 2.14 0.21 -3.42
CA GLY A 20 2.33 0.71 -4.78
C GLY A 20 1.11 1.39 -5.38
N ILE A 21 1.28 1.79 -6.64
CA ILE A 21 0.27 2.45 -7.46
C ILE A 21 -0.28 3.70 -6.76
N ALA A 22 0.61 4.65 -6.49
CA ALA A 22 0.37 5.98 -5.92
C ALA A 22 -0.06 6.02 -4.44
N ARG A 23 -0.37 4.89 -3.80
CA ARG A 23 -0.93 4.82 -2.44
C ARG A 23 -0.11 5.61 -1.39
N THR A 24 1.21 5.60 -1.49
CA THR A 24 2.10 6.24 -0.52
C THR A 24 2.57 7.64 -0.92
N GLY A 25 1.99 8.24 -1.97
CA GLY A 25 2.38 9.57 -2.44
C GLY A 25 3.48 9.56 -3.51
N LYS A 26 3.94 8.39 -3.91
CA LYS A 26 4.78 8.14 -5.11
C LYS A 26 4.21 6.93 -5.85
N LEU A 27 4.62 6.71 -7.10
CA LEU A 27 4.13 5.57 -7.87
C LEU A 27 4.39 4.25 -7.13
N LEU A 28 5.59 4.09 -6.58
CA LEU A 28 5.99 2.94 -5.75
C LEU A 28 6.52 3.44 -4.40
N ALA A 29 6.36 2.67 -3.34
CA ALA A 29 6.92 3.02 -2.04
C ALA A 29 8.45 3.02 -2.04
N VAL A 30 9.09 2.14 -2.81
CA VAL A 30 10.56 2.12 -2.97
C VAL A 30 11.12 3.39 -3.61
N ASP A 31 10.29 4.18 -4.32
CA ASP A 31 10.69 5.47 -4.89
C ASP A 31 11.00 6.53 -3.84
N HIS A 32 10.47 6.38 -2.62
CA HIS A 32 10.81 7.27 -1.50
C HIS A 32 12.29 7.16 -1.11
N GLU A 33 12.88 5.99 -1.31
CA GLU A 33 14.27 5.69 -0.98
C GLU A 33 15.19 5.65 -2.21
N ASN A 34 14.65 5.95 -3.41
CA ASN A 34 15.35 5.83 -4.70
C ASN A 34 15.99 4.45 -4.90
N VAL A 35 15.26 3.39 -4.56
CA VAL A 35 15.73 2.00 -4.66
C VAL A 35 15.02 1.29 -5.80
N LYS A 36 15.79 0.72 -6.76
CA LYS A 36 15.26 -0.26 -7.72
C LYS A 36 15.34 -1.65 -7.08
N PRO A 37 14.22 -2.35 -6.86
CA PRO A 37 14.23 -3.74 -6.41
C PRO A 37 14.74 -4.69 -7.52
N ASP A 38 15.12 -5.90 -7.16
CA ASP A 38 15.41 -6.96 -8.13
C ASP A 38 14.13 -7.60 -8.64
N ILE A 39 13.14 -7.72 -7.76
CA ILE A 39 11.80 -8.21 -8.09
C ILE A 39 10.77 -7.23 -7.49
N LEU A 40 9.82 -6.80 -8.31
CA LEU A 40 8.71 -5.95 -7.91
C LEU A 40 7.40 -6.74 -8.03
N ILE A 41 6.59 -6.73 -6.95
CA ILE A 41 5.27 -7.35 -6.94
C ILE A 41 4.21 -6.26 -6.87
N LEU A 42 3.26 -6.28 -7.81
CA LEU A 42 2.14 -5.34 -7.91
C LEU A 42 0.81 -6.09 -7.85
N GLY A 43 -0.23 -5.44 -7.36
CA GLY A 43 -1.58 -5.98 -7.28
C GLY A 43 -2.57 -4.93 -6.77
N LYS A 44 -3.70 -5.36 -6.23
CA LYS A 44 -4.74 -4.47 -5.68
C LYS A 44 -5.08 -3.29 -6.61
N ALA A 45 -4.51 -2.11 -6.35
CA ALA A 45 -4.75 -0.90 -7.11
C ALA A 45 -4.30 -0.97 -8.59
N LEU A 46 -3.56 -2.00 -8.99
CA LEU A 46 -3.10 -2.16 -10.37
C LEU A 46 -4.23 -2.17 -11.40
N SER A 47 -5.45 -2.54 -11.00
CA SER A 47 -6.64 -2.51 -11.86
C SER A 47 -7.64 -1.40 -11.50
N GLY A 48 -7.26 -0.44 -10.66
CA GLY A 48 -8.22 0.55 -10.14
C GLY A 48 -9.39 -0.07 -9.34
N GLY A 49 -9.25 -1.33 -8.91
CA GLY A 49 -10.32 -2.07 -8.21
C GLY A 49 -11.38 -2.70 -9.10
N ALA A 50 -11.29 -2.53 -10.43
CA ALA A 50 -12.31 -2.99 -11.37
C ALA A 50 -12.16 -4.48 -11.76
N TYR A 51 -10.95 -5.04 -11.70
CA TYR A 51 -10.67 -6.42 -12.11
C TYR A 51 -9.53 -7.04 -11.30
N PRO A 52 -9.58 -8.32 -10.93
CA PRO A 52 -8.48 -8.99 -10.23
C PRO A 52 -7.27 -9.14 -11.15
N VAL A 53 -6.18 -8.43 -10.83
CA VAL A 53 -4.92 -8.55 -11.56
C VAL A 53 -3.73 -8.32 -10.62
N SER A 54 -2.66 -9.04 -10.87
CA SER A 54 -1.36 -8.85 -10.24
C SER A 54 -0.25 -9.03 -11.27
N ALA A 55 0.93 -8.50 -10.95
CA ALA A 55 2.10 -8.62 -11.79
C ALA A 55 3.35 -8.83 -10.93
N VAL A 56 4.28 -9.61 -11.46
CA VAL A 56 5.65 -9.74 -10.94
C VAL A 56 6.58 -9.28 -12.04
N LEU A 57 7.43 -8.32 -11.72
CA LEU A 57 8.39 -7.74 -12.65
C LEU A 57 9.81 -7.97 -12.15
N ALA A 58 10.69 -8.39 -13.02
CA ALA A 58 12.13 -8.48 -12.77
C ALA A 58 12.89 -8.36 -14.10
N ASP A 59 14.20 -8.15 -14.01
CA ASP A 59 15.06 -8.13 -15.19
C ASP A 59 15.23 -9.57 -15.78
N ASP A 60 15.62 -9.69 -17.05
CA ASP A 60 15.63 -10.96 -17.78
C ASP A 60 16.53 -12.04 -17.16
N ASP A 61 17.64 -11.65 -16.56
CA ASP A 61 18.56 -12.56 -15.88
C ASP A 61 17.93 -13.29 -14.69
N ILE A 62 16.94 -12.66 -14.04
CA ILE A 62 16.15 -13.25 -12.97
C ILE A 62 14.99 -14.06 -13.54
N MET A 63 14.23 -13.47 -14.48
CA MET A 63 13.02 -14.13 -15.02
C MET A 63 13.34 -15.33 -15.89
N SER A 64 14.49 -15.39 -16.55
CA SER A 64 14.90 -16.48 -17.46
C SER A 64 15.14 -17.83 -16.76
N VAL A 65 15.14 -17.87 -15.41
CA VAL A 65 15.18 -19.14 -14.67
C VAL A 65 13.86 -19.90 -14.76
N ILE A 66 12.76 -19.18 -15.04
CA ILE A 66 11.44 -19.81 -15.27
C ILE A 66 11.38 -20.34 -16.68
N ARG A 67 11.29 -21.66 -16.82
CA ARG A 67 11.23 -22.35 -18.09
C ARG A 67 9.79 -22.68 -18.47
N PRO A 68 9.48 -22.88 -19.77
CA PRO A 68 8.19 -23.40 -20.19
C PRO A 68 7.80 -24.65 -19.39
N GLY A 69 6.59 -24.64 -18.81
CA GLY A 69 6.09 -25.72 -17.95
C GLY A 69 6.40 -25.59 -16.46
N ASN A 70 7.29 -24.67 -16.04
CA ASN A 70 7.57 -24.45 -14.60
C ASN A 70 6.45 -23.66 -13.90
N HIS A 71 5.76 -22.79 -14.63
CA HIS A 71 4.69 -21.96 -14.12
C HIS A 71 3.55 -21.86 -15.11
N GLY A 72 2.32 -21.79 -14.62
CA GLY A 72 1.13 -21.60 -15.43
C GLY A 72 0.00 -20.99 -14.63
N SER A 73 -0.88 -20.29 -15.33
CA SER A 73 -2.09 -19.69 -14.78
C SER A 73 -3.18 -19.70 -15.84
N THR A 74 -4.38 -20.19 -15.49
CA THR A 74 -5.52 -20.18 -16.41
C THR A 74 -5.93 -18.76 -16.80
N PHE A 75 -5.89 -17.82 -15.87
CA PHE A 75 -6.31 -16.43 -16.08
C PHE A 75 -5.15 -15.45 -16.23
N GLY A 76 -3.91 -15.87 -16.00
CA GLY A 76 -2.74 -15.02 -16.13
C GLY A 76 -2.55 -14.53 -17.56
N GLY A 77 -2.23 -13.24 -17.71
CA GLY A 77 -1.98 -12.62 -19.01
C GLY A 77 -3.25 -12.43 -19.87
N ASN A 78 -4.46 -12.53 -19.31
CA ASN A 78 -5.66 -12.29 -20.11
C ASN A 78 -5.77 -10.83 -20.59
N PRO A 79 -6.27 -10.60 -21.80
CA PRO A 79 -6.27 -9.27 -22.41
C PRO A 79 -7.19 -8.26 -21.70
N VAL A 80 -8.24 -8.72 -21.03
CA VAL A 80 -9.13 -7.84 -20.25
C VAL A 80 -8.40 -7.27 -19.06
N ALA A 81 -7.70 -8.11 -18.28
CA ALA A 81 -6.90 -7.65 -17.15
C ALA A 81 -5.81 -6.65 -17.59
N ALA A 82 -5.15 -6.92 -18.71
CA ALA A 82 -4.13 -6.03 -19.26
C ALA A 82 -4.71 -4.67 -19.64
N ALA A 83 -5.82 -4.64 -20.36
CA ALA A 83 -6.50 -3.40 -20.77
C ALA A 83 -6.97 -2.58 -19.56
N VAL A 84 -7.57 -3.23 -18.57
CA VAL A 84 -8.02 -2.56 -17.34
C VAL A 84 -6.84 -2.01 -16.53
N ALA A 85 -5.75 -2.78 -16.41
CA ALA A 85 -4.55 -2.31 -15.69
C ALA A 85 -3.89 -1.11 -16.40
N MET A 86 -3.81 -1.12 -17.73
CA MET A 86 -3.30 0.01 -18.52
C MET A 86 -4.15 1.27 -18.28
N ALA A 87 -5.46 1.17 -18.43
CA ALA A 87 -6.37 2.29 -18.18
C ALA A 87 -6.24 2.84 -16.75
N ALA A 88 -6.13 1.96 -15.74
CA ALA A 88 -5.95 2.37 -14.35
C ALA A 88 -4.62 3.13 -14.14
N LEU A 89 -3.52 2.68 -14.74
CA LEU A 89 -2.23 3.36 -14.67
C LEU A 89 -2.24 4.71 -15.40
N GLU A 90 -2.96 4.81 -16.51
CA GLU A 90 -3.16 6.08 -17.23
C GLU A 90 -3.90 7.10 -16.34
N VAL A 91 -4.99 6.70 -15.69
CA VAL A 91 -5.72 7.55 -14.74
C VAL A 91 -4.81 8.01 -13.59
N VAL A 92 -4.04 7.10 -12.99
CA VAL A 92 -3.09 7.44 -11.92
C VAL A 92 -2.10 8.52 -12.36
N ARG A 93 -1.58 8.42 -13.58
CA ARG A 93 -0.64 9.37 -14.16
C ARG A 93 -1.31 10.70 -14.51
N ASP A 94 -2.41 10.64 -15.27
CA ASP A 94 -3.03 11.81 -15.89
C ASP A 94 -3.75 12.69 -14.87
N GLU A 95 -4.33 12.08 -13.82
CA GLU A 95 -4.95 12.78 -12.71
C GLU A 95 -3.98 13.09 -11.56
N LYS A 96 -2.68 12.74 -11.69
CA LYS A 96 -1.63 13.01 -10.70
C LYS A 96 -1.99 12.48 -9.30
N LEU A 97 -2.49 11.24 -9.24
CA LEU A 97 -3.01 10.68 -8.00
C LEU A 97 -1.92 10.45 -6.94
N ALA A 98 -0.66 10.30 -7.33
CA ALA A 98 0.45 10.20 -6.39
C ALA A 98 0.65 11.52 -5.62
N GLU A 99 0.67 12.64 -6.33
CA GLU A 99 0.78 13.97 -5.75
C GLU A 99 -0.42 14.29 -4.86
N ASN A 100 -1.63 13.98 -5.33
CA ASN A 100 -2.84 14.14 -4.53
C ASN A 100 -2.79 13.31 -3.23
N ALA A 101 -2.33 12.05 -3.30
CA ALA A 101 -2.18 11.20 -2.12
C ALA A 101 -1.15 11.77 -1.13
N GLU A 102 -0.06 12.36 -1.61
CA GLU A 102 0.95 12.99 -0.75
C GLU A 102 0.38 14.22 -0.02
N GLU A 103 -0.31 15.11 -0.75
CA GLU A 103 -0.90 16.33 -0.20
C GLU A 103 -2.00 16.02 0.82
N LEU A 104 -2.98 15.21 0.44
CA LEU A 104 -4.08 14.84 1.33
C LEU A 104 -3.60 14.03 2.54
N GLY A 105 -2.59 13.19 2.34
CA GLY A 105 -1.98 12.45 3.43
C GLY A 105 -1.31 13.34 4.47
N LYS A 106 -0.66 14.44 4.05
CA LYS A 106 -0.09 15.45 4.97
C LYS A 106 -1.19 16.15 5.78
N ILE A 107 -2.26 16.57 5.11
CA ILE A 107 -3.40 17.23 5.79
C ILE A 107 -3.99 16.27 6.81
N PHE A 108 -4.29 15.03 6.41
CA PHE A 108 -4.89 14.03 7.29
C PHE A 108 -4.05 13.77 8.54
N ARG A 109 -2.74 13.56 8.38
CA ARG A 109 -1.86 13.33 9.53
C ARG A 109 -1.74 14.58 10.41
N SER A 110 -1.64 15.77 9.82
CA SER A 110 -1.58 17.02 10.57
C SER A 110 -2.82 17.26 11.45
N GLU A 111 -4.01 16.95 10.95
CA GLU A 111 -5.23 17.06 11.74
C GLU A 111 -5.28 16.01 12.88
N LEU A 112 -4.83 14.80 12.62
CA LEU A 112 -4.74 13.77 13.65
C LEU A 112 -3.65 14.08 14.70
N ASP A 113 -2.53 14.69 14.31
CA ASP A 113 -1.48 15.12 15.26
C ASP A 113 -2.01 16.17 16.23
N LYS A 114 -2.81 17.13 15.75
CA LYS A 114 -3.49 18.11 16.64
C LYS A 114 -4.44 17.42 17.62
N TYR A 115 -5.13 16.37 17.17
CA TYR A 115 -6.03 15.61 18.03
C TYR A 115 -5.27 14.84 19.13
N ILE A 116 -4.08 14.32 18.84
CA ILE A 116 -3.23 13.64 19.85
C ILE A 116 -2.88 14.57 21.02
N GLU A 117 -2.63 15.86 20.76
CA GLU A 117 -2.29 16.82 21.80
C GLU A 117 -3.39 16.96 22.86
N THR A 118 -4.62 16.65 22.53
CA THR A 118 -5.80 16.80 23.40
C THR A 118 -6.45 15.49 23.81
N SER A 119 -6.08 14.38 23.18
CA SER A 119 -6.70 13.07 23.41
C SER A 119 -5.72 12.07 24.01
N PRO A 120 -6.03 11.49 25.18
CA PRO A 120 -5.19 10.44 25.75
C PRO A 120 -5.35 9.08 25.05
N ILE A 121 -6.32 8.95 24.14
CA ILE A 121 -6.69 7.69 23.50
C ILE A 121 -5.72 7.32 22.38
N VAL A 122 -5.24 8.32 21.61
CA VAL A 122 -4.32 8.09 20.48
C VAL A 122 -2.89 8.39 20.91
N ASN A 123 -2.01 7.42 20.76
CA ASN A 123 -0.61 7.53 21.13
C ASN A 123 0.28 8.02 19.99
N LEU A 124 -0.02 7.60 18.75
CA LEU A 124 0.83 7.88 17.59
C LEU A 124 0.01 7.92 16.31
N VAL A 125 0.32 8.87 15.44
CA VAL A 125 -0.09 8.86 14.02
C VAL A 125 1.12 8.52 13.16
N ARG A 126 0.93 7.64 12.18
CA ARG A 126 1.97 7.29 11.20
C ARG A 126 1.37 7.02 9.84
N GLY A 127 2.17 7.22 8.80
CA GLY A 127 1.73 6.93 7.44
C GLY A 127 2.57 7.61 6.38
N LYS A 128 2.25 7.31 5.13
CA LYS A 128 2.84 7.88 3.93
C LYS A 128 1.72 8.03 2.90
N GLY A 129 1.59 9.18 2.25
CA GLY A 129 0.47 9.44 1.36
C GLY A 129 -0.87 9.16 2.04
N LEU A 130 -1.73 8.40 1.38
CA LEU A 130 -3.02 7.95 1.89
C LEU A 130 -3.01 6.53 2.47
N LEU A 131 -1.87 6.05 2.95
CA LEU A 131 -1.75 4.86 3.78
C LEU A 131 -1.37 5.29 5.20
N ASN A 132 -2.35 5.45 6.09
CA ASN A 132 -2.18 6.00 7.41
C ASN A 132 -2.69 5.05 8.49
N ALA A 133 -2.19 5.23 9.71
CA ALA A 133 -2.66 4.49 10.87
C ALA A 133 -2.54 5.36 12.12
N ILE A 134 -3.46 5.14 13.06
CA ILE A 134 -3.34 5.59 14.44
C ILE A 134 -3.05 4.39 15.34
N VAL A 135 -2.23 4.60 16.32
CA VAL A 135 -1.95 3.62 17.39
C VAL A 135 -2.73 4.07 18.63
N ILE A 136 -3.59 3.21 19.11
CA ILE A 136 -4.40 3.46 20.30
C ILE A 136 -3.55 3.21 21.53
N ASN A 137 -3.68 4.08 22.52
CA ASN A 137 -2.97 4.00 23.80
C ASN A 137 -3.63 2.96 24.73
N ASP A 138 -3.56 1.70 24.29
CA ASP A 138 -4.09 0.55 25.03
C ASP A 138 -3.35 -0.71 24.60
N THR A 139 -3.60 -1.85 25.28
CA THR A 139 -2.98 -3.12 24.91
C THR A 139 -3.52 -3.69 23.61
N GLN A 140 -2.76 -4.59 23.00
CA GLN A 140 -3.18 -5.23 21.75
C GLN A 140 -4.39 -6.17 21.93
N GLU A 141 -4.62 -6.63 23.15
CA GLU A 141 -5.71 -7.53 23.52
C GLU A 141 -7.00 -6.79 23.88
N SER A 142 -6.94 -5.45 23.97
CA SER A 142 -8.11 -4.63 24.34
C SER A 142 -9.10 -4.47 23.19
N ASP A 143 -10.36 -4.25 23.51
CA ASP A 143 -11.41 -3.95 22.55
C ASP A 143 -11.48 -2.46 22.16
N THR A 144 -10.58 -1.61 22.68
CA THR A 144 -10.66 -0.15 22.49
C THR A 144 -10.62 0.25 21.03
N ALA A 145 -9.69 -0.29 20.25
CA ALA A 145 -9.60 0.01 18.82
C ALA A 145 -10.86 -0.49 18.04
N TRP A 146 -11.41 -1.62 18.43
CA TRP A 146 -12.66 -2.13 17.86
C TRP A 146 -13.82 -1.19 18.18
N ASN A 147 -14.00 -0.79 19.44
CA ASN A 147 -15.05 0.10 19.88
C ASN A 147 -14.98 1.47 19.18
N ILE A 148 -13.77 2.01 18.96
CA ILE A 148 -13.55 3.21 18.15
C ILE A 148 -14.02 2.98 16.70
N CYS A 149 -13.67 1.86 16.09
CA CYS A 149 -14.13 1.54 14.73
C CYS A 149 -15.66 1.41 14.65
N MET A 150 -16.31 0.89 15.68
CA MET A 150 -17.76 0.82 15.73
C MET A 150 -18.40 2.23 15.86
N ALA A 151 -17.82 3.10 16.69
CA ALA A 151 -18.26 4.49 16.79
C ALA A 151 -18.03 5.26 15.47
N LEU A 152 -16.91 5.04 14.78
CA LEU A 152 -16.67 5.61 13.46
C LEU A 152 -17.71 5.15 12.44
N ARG A 153 -18.06 3.86 12.42
CA ARG A 153 -19.13 3.30 11.56
C ARG A 153 -20.47 4.00 11.83
N ASP A 154 -20.83 4.20 13.08
CA ASP A 154 -22.10 4.83 13.46
C ASP A 154 -22.15 6.32 13.06
N ASN A 155 -20.98 6.91 12.79
CA ASN A 155 -20.81 8.24 12.20
C ASN A 155 -20.49 8.24 10.69
N GLY A 156 -20.68 7.11 10.02
CA GLY A 156 -20.58 7.00 8.55
C GLY A 156 -19.18 6.73 8.01
N LEU A 157 -18.20 6.44 8.86
CA LEU A 157 -16.83 6.13 8.44
C LEU A 157 -16.48 4.67 8.74
N LEU A 158 -16.18 3.89 7.69
CA LEU A 158 -15.73 2.51 7.84
C LEU A 158 -14.23 2.45 8.05
N ALA A 159 -13.82 1.94 9.19
CA ALA A 159 -12.43 1.66 9.52
C ALA A 159 -12.29 0.24 10.07
N LYS A 160 -11.06 -0.26 10.11
CA LYS A 160 -10.78 -1.61 10.61
C LYS A 160 -9.56 -1.60 11.51
N PRO A 161 -9.64 -2.19 12.72
CA PRO A 161 -8.45 -2.41 13.53
C PRO A 161 -7.55 -3.45 12.86
N THR A 162 -6.25 -3.26 13.02
CA THR A 162 -5.20 -4.20 12.61
C THR A 162 -4.22 -4.36 13.76
N HIS A 163 -3.73 -5.56 14.02
CA HIS A 163 -2.79 -5.81 15.11
C HIS A 163 -3.27 -5.26 16.48
N GLY A 164 -4.54 -5.53 16.81
CA GLY A 164 -5.12 -5.18 18.10
C GLY A 164 -5.40 -3.68 18.26
N ASN A 165 -4.41 -2.91 18.67
CA ASN A 165 -4.54 -1.49 19.02
C ASN A 165 -4.21 -0.51 17.87
N ILE A 166 -4.18 -0.94 16.62
CA ILE A 166 -3.89 -0.07 15.47
C ILE A 166 -5.13 0.04 14.58
N ILE A 167 -5.54 1.25 14.26
CA ILE A 167 -6.61 1.51 13.28
C ILE A 167 -5.97 2.06 12.00
N ARG A 168 -6.20 1.37 10.88
CA ARG A 168 -5.68 1.78 9.57
C ARG A 168 -6.72 2.57 8.80
N PHE A 169 -6.26 3.67 8.20
CA PHE A 169 -7.00 4.50 7.26
C PHE A 169 -6.32 4.48 5.89
N ALA A 170 -7.07 4.09 4.88
CA ALA A 170 -6.62 4.04 3.51
C ALA A 170 -7.76 4.54 2.58
N PRO A 171 -8.10 5.85 2.65
CA PRO A 171 -9.13 6.41 1.79
C PRO A 171 -8.74 6.31 0.32
N PRO A 172 -9.70 6.42 -0.61
CA PRO A 172 -9.44 6.37 -2.05
C PRO A 172 -8.56 7.51 -2.53
#